data_9e78805a667093176065ae92ef24f152
#
_entry.id   9e78805a667093176065ae92ef24f152
#
_cell.length_a   1.000
_cell.length_b   1.000
_cell.length_c   1.000
_cell.angle_alpha   90.00
_cell.angle_beta   90.00
_cell.angle_gamma   90.00
#
_symmetry.space_group_name_H-M   'P 1'
#
loop_
_entity.id
_entity.type
_entity.pdbx_description
1 polymer ?
#
loop_
_entity_poly.entity_id
_entity_poly.type
_entity_poly.pdbx_seq_one_letter_code
_entity_poly.pdbx_strand_id
1 'polypeptide(L)'
;MRHLARILGKYTDKKWEKGDFSQKKFGYLRFVLPLSGKKILKITDTMLNADKRRIAEILRSEERNCDVTVKGWVRTKRGNKNVAFIALNDGSCVSNIQVVVDVAQFDEELLRRITTGACLRVDGTLVESMGSGQPVEVQAKAIEIYGTADPESYPLQKKGHSLEFLREIAYLRPRTNTFGAILRIRHNMAYAIHKYFNDRGFYYMHTPIITASDCEGAGAMFQVTTMDMNNLPRTEEGAVDYSQDFFGKPCSMTVSGQLEGELGALALGRIYTFGPTFRAENSNTPRHLAEFWMIEPEMAFYELEDDMELAEDFLKYLIRYALDNCAEDLEFMNKMWDNGLIERLKFVVDNDFVRLNYTEGIEILKASGRKFEFPCEWGCDLQSEHERYLVEEHFKKPVILINYPKEIKAFYMKQNEDGKTVRAMDVLFPKIGEIIGGSEREADYEKLTTRVKELGMSERELWWYLDTRRWGSAPHSGFGLGFERLLLFVTGMANIRDVIPFPRTPGNAEF
;
A
#
# COMPACT_ATOMS: atom_id res chain seq x y z
N MET A 1 32.04 -9.91 -8.79
CA MET A 1 32.88 -10.76 -7.95
C MET A 1 34.41 -10.55 -8.09
N ARG A 2 34.97 -10.09 -9.22
CA ARG A 2 36.43 -9.82 -9.37
C ARG A 2 36.91 -8.54 -8.64
N HIS A 3 36.04 -7.63 -8.20
CA HIS A 3 36.42 -6.39 -7.49
C HIS A 3 36.50 -6.56 -5.97
N LEU A 4 35.76 -7.51 -5.40
CA LEU A 4 35.83 -7.84 -3.96
C LEU A 4 37.09 -8.61 -3.57
N ALA A 5 37.62 -9.42 -4.48
CA ALA A 5 38.86 -10.18 -4.25
C ALA A 5 40.11 -9.28 -4.13
N ARG A 6 40.08 -8.06 -4.66
CA ARG A 6 41.20 -7.11 -4.63
C ARG A 6 41.27 -6.29 -3.35
N ILE A 7 40.20 -6.23 -2.58
CA ILE A 7 40.12 -5.51 -1.28
C ILE A 7 40.51 -6.45 -0.12
N LEU A 8 40.22 -7.74 -0.23
CA LEU A 8 40.59 -8.75 0.79
C LEU A 8 42.04 -9.21 0.74
N GLY A 9 42.75 -9.01 -0.39
CA GLY A 9 44.17 -9.42 -0.57
C GLY A 9 45.21 -8.55 0.13
N LYS A 10 44.82 -7.48 0.83
CA LYS A 10 45.77 -6.58 1.52
C LYS A 10 45.86 -6.77 3.04
N TYR A 11 45.23 -7.78 3.60
CA TYR A 11 45.24 -8.02 5.06
C TYR A 11 45.72 -9.42 5.49
N THR A 12 46.43 -10.15 4.62
CA THR A 12 46.96 -11.48 4.97
C THR A 12 48.51 -11.57 4.92
N ASP A 13 49.16 -10.69 5.65
CA ASP A 13 50.60 -10.89 5.99
C ASP A 13 50.80 -10.69 7.49
N LYS A 14 50.38 -11.67 8.29
CA LYS A 14 50.94 -11.97 9.61
C LYS A 14 50.97 -13.49 9.80
N LYS A 15 52.20 -14.03 9.89
CA LYS A 15 52.54 -15.41 10.21
C LYS A 15 51.79 -15.87 11.47
N TRP A 16 51.14 -17.03 11.35
CA TRP A 16 50.62 -17.80 12.48
C TRP A 16 51.58 -18.98 12.72
N GLU A 17 52.23 -19.00 13.87
CA GLU A 17 52.94 -20.19 14.37
C GLU A 17 51.93 -21.22 14.88
N LYS A 18 52.26 -22.50 14.63
CA LYS A 18 51.46 -23.67 15.02
C LYS A 18 51.53 -23.89 16.52
N GLY A 19 50.40 -23.90 17.19
CA GLY A 19 50.27 -24.27 18.60
C GLY A 19 48.88 -24.88 18.87
N ASP A 20 48.92 -26.11 19.26
CA ASP A 20 48.03 -27.02 19.98
C ASP A 20 46.50 -26.75 20.02
N PHE A 21 45.74 -27.67 19.41
CA PHE A 21 44.29 -27.78 19.51
C PHE A 21 43.90 -28.74 20.64
N SER A 22 43.57 -28.23 21.81
CA SER A 22 42.73 -28.96 22.77
C SER A 22 41.86 -28.02 23.59
N GLN A 23 40.54 -28.19 23.41
CA GLN A 23 39.47 -27.74 24.28
C GLN A 23 39.46 -26.26 24.78
N LYS A 24 38.73 -25.40 24.08
CA LYS A 24 38.02 -24.30 24.76
C LYS A 24 36.74 -23.88 24.03
N LYS A 25 35.69 -23.74 24.84
CA LYS A 25 34.31 -23.33 24.56
C LYS A 25 34.19 -22.21 23.52
N PHE A 26 33.26 -22.39 22.55
CA PHE A 26 32.78 -21.34 21.67
C PHE A 26 32.07 -20.24 22.47
N GLY A 27 32.79 -19.16 22.72
CA GLY A 27 32.20 -17.90 23.15
C GLY A 27 31.92 -17.08 21.88
N TYR A 28 30.63 -16.74 21.66
CA TYR A 28 30.24 -15.78 20.64
C TYR A 28 30.86 -14.40 20.95
N LEU A 29 31.93 -14.05 20.22
CA LEU A 29 32.41 -12.66 20.21
C LEU A 29 31.47 -11.85 19.31
N ARG A 30 30.49 -11.18 19.93
CA ARG A 30 29.77 -10.07 19.30
C ARG A 30 30.75 -8.92 19.12
N PHE A 31 31.26 -8.72 17.92
CA PHE A 31 31.81 -7.43 17.52
C PHE A 31 30.66 -6.45 17.35
N VAL A 32 30.24 -5.82 18.43
CA VAL A 32 29.44 -4.60 18.35
C VAL A 32 30.42 -3.46 18.10
N LEU A 33 30.58 -3.10 16.83
CA LEU A 33 31.15 -1.79 16.49
C LEU A 33 30.09 -0.73 16.83
N PRO A 34 30.36 0.20 17.73
CA PRO A 34 29.47 1.35 17.95
C PRO A 34 29.65 2.30 16.76
N LEU A 35 28.92 2.06 15.68
CA LEU A 35 28.76 3.06 14.63
C LEU A 35 27.77 4.10 15.16
N SER A 36 28.28 5.21 15.72
CA SER A 36 27.46 6.36 16.06
C SER A 36 26.71 6.79 14.79
N GLY A 37 25.36 6.95 14.88
CA GLY A 37 24.47 7.25 13.74
C GLY A 37 24.87 8.48 12.90
N LYS A 38 25.74 9.36 13.41
CA LYS A 38 26.30 10.50 12.66
C LYS A 38 27.34 10.12 11.58
N LYS A 39 28.00 8.95 11.65
CA LYS A 39 28.96 8.52 10.61
C LYS A 39 28.28 7.82 9.43
N ILE A 40 27.16 7.16 9.64
CA ILE A 40 26.40 6.50 8.55
C ILE A 40 25.73 7.57 7.66
N LEU A 41 25.16 8.62 8.26
CA LEU A 41 24.61 9.76 7.50
C LEU A 41 25.67 10.47 6.64
N LYS A 42 26.90 10.63 7.13
CA LYS A 42 27.99 11.28 6.35
C LYS A 42 28.49 10.44 5.18
N ILE A 43 28.37 9.11 5.21
CA ILE A 43 28.80 8.25 4.10
C ILE A 43 27.75 8.24 2.98
N THR A 44 26.47 8.39 3.29
CA THR A 44 25.40 8.53 2.30
C THR A 44 25.38 9.91 1.62
N ASP A 45 25.71 10.98 2.33
CA ASP A 45 25.77 12.34 1.77
C ASP A 45 26.97 12.57 0.84
N THR A 46 28.08 11.86 1.04
CA THR A 46 29.31 12.06 0.24
C THR A 46 29.28 11.31 -1.10
N MET A 47 28.30 10.45 -1.37
CA MET A 47 28.22 9.66 -2.61
C MET A 47 27.19 10.16 -3.63
N LEU A 48 26.33 11.09 -3.28
CA LEU A 48 25.48 11.76 -4.25
C LEU A 48 26.24 12.96 -4.80
N ASN A 49 26.79 12.84 -6.02
CA ASN A 49 27.31 13.98 -6.76
C ASN A 49 26.32 15.14 -6.66
N ALA A 50 26.80 16.38 -6.46
CA ALA A 50 25.97 17.59 -6.41
C ALA A 50 24.99 17.68 -7.60
N ASP A 51 25.32 17.09 -8.72
CA ASP A 51 24.53 16.93 -9.95
C ASP A 51 23.33 15.95 -9.84
N LYS A 52 23.15 15.27 -8.71
CA LYS A 52 22.07 14.27 -8.47
C LYS A 52 21.13 14.63 -7.33
N ARG A 53 21.29 15.78 -6.71
CA ARG A 53 20.38 16.23 -5.65
C ARG A 53 18.97 16.45 -6.21
N ARG A 54 17.94 15.97 -5.48
CA ARG A 54 16.54 16.19 -5.83
C ARG A 54 16.09 17.58 -5.41
N ILE A 55 15.06 18.09 -6.07
CA ILE A 55 14.48 19.41 -5.75
C ILE A 55 14.06 19.49 -4.27
N ALA A 56 13.47 18.44 -3.71
CA ALA A 56 13.13 18.39 -2.28
C ALA A 56 14.32 18.56 -1.35
N GLU A 57 15.49 18.04 -1.70
CA GLU A 57 16.73 18.17 -0.93
C GLU A 57 17.28 19.59 -1.03
N ILE A 58 17.23 20.18 -2.22
CA ILE A 58 17.68 21.57 -2.48
C ILE A 58 16.79 22.57 -1.74
N LEU A 59 15.45 22.38 -1.76
CA LEU A 59 14.52 23.28 -1.06
C LEU A 59 14.69 23.25 0.46
N ARG A 60 15.15 22.12 1.04
CA ARG A 60 15.42 21.95 2.48
C ARG A 60 16.83 22.34 2.87
N SER A 61 17.72 22.55 1.90
CA SER A 61 19.12 22.91 2.16
C SER A 61 19.22 24.31 2.76
N GLU A 62 20.12 24.49 3.72
CA GLU A 62 20.51 25.80 4.24
C GLU A 62 21.58 26.51 3.36
N GLU A 63 22.13 25.81 2.37
CA GLU A 63 23.12 26.36 1.47
C GLU A 63 22.55 27.51 0.62
N ARG A 64 23.34 28.56 0.47
CA ARG A 64 23.01 29.73 -0.37
C ARG A 64 24.25 30.16 -1.12
N ASN A 65 24.05 30.89 -2.24
CA ASN A 65 25.10 31.40 -3.10
C ASN A 65 26.10 30.33 -3.57
N CYS A 66 25.57 29.12 -3.83
CA CYS A 66 26.33 27.98 -4.31
C CYS A 66 25.80 27.50 -5.67
N ASP A 67 26.68 26.87 -6.44
CA ASP A 67 26.28 26.30 -7.74
C ASP A 67 25.48 25.01 -7.52
N VAL A 68 24.37 24.89 -8.26
CA VAL A 68 23.47 23.73 -8.22
C VAL A 68 23.07 23.35 -9.64
N THR A 69 22.80 22.05 -9.82
CA THR A 69 22.11 21.51 -10.98
C THR A 69 20.74 21.02 -10.57
N VAL A 70 19.69 21.50 -11.23
CA VAL A 70 18.32 21.02 -11.06
C VAL A 70 17.81 20.40 -12.35
N LYS A 71 17.09 19.29 -12.22
CA LYS A 71 16.49 18.57 -13.36
C LYS A 71 15.01 18.32 -13.06
N GLY A 72 14.17 18.39 -14.09
CA GLY A 72 12.74 18.15 -13.87
C GLY A 72 11.87 18.60 -15.03
N TRP A 73 10.58 18.58 -14.81
CA TRP A 73 9.56 18.96 -15.77
C TRP A 73 9.00 20.35 -15.46
N VAL A 74 8.86 21.15 -16.51
CA VAL A 74 8.27 22.50 -16.42
C VAL A 74 6.80 22.40 -16.05
N ARG A 75 6.44 22.99 -14.92
CA ARG A 75 5.03 23.14 -14.49
C ARG A 75 4.40 24.40 -15.06
N THR A 76 5.13 25.51 -14.98
CA THR A 76 4.72 26.77 -15.55
C THR A 76 5.93 27.58 -16.00
N LYS A 77 5.74 28.39 -17.05
CA LYS A 77 6.68 29.45 -17.45
C LYS A 77 5.90 30.74 -17.53
N ARG A 78 6.44 31.80 -16.97
CA ARG A 78 5.90 33.16 -17.00
C ARG A 78 7.08 34.14 -17.10
N GLY A 79 6.82 35.36 -17.53
CA GLY A 79 7.87 36.40 -17.61
C GLY A 79 7.52 37.49 -18.55
N ASN A 80 8.53 38.31 -18.85
CA ASN A 80 8.47 39.41 -19.79
C ASN A 80 9.73 39.36 -20.69
N LYS A 81 10.00 40.44 -21.46
CA LYS A 81 11.14 40.53 -22.38
C LYS A 81 12.52 40.53 -21.68
N ASN A 82 12.56 40.74 -20.34
CA ASN A 82 13.83 40.84 -19.62
C ASN A 82 14.07 39.61 -18.73
N VAL A 83 13.03 39.09 -18.07
CA VAL A 83 13.14 38.00 -17.09
C VAL A 83 12.06 36.96 -17.32
N ALA A 84 12.43 35.70 -17.32
CA ALA A 84 11.52 34.56 -17.28
C ALA A 84 11.65 33.77 -15.98
N PHE A 85 10.50 33.27 -15.48
CA PHE A 85 10.39 32.44 -14.30
C PHE A 85 9.85 31.08 -14.72
N ILE A 86 10.60 30.02 -14.43
CA ILE A 86 10.23 28.64 -14.76
C ILE A 86 10.04 27.90 -13.44
N ALA A 87 8.83 27.38 -13.20
CA ALA A 87 8.58 26.46 -12.09
C ALA A 87 8.94 25.04 -12.54
N LEU A 88 9.96 24.45 -11.92
CA LEU A 88 10.48 23.13 -12.24
C LEU A 88 10.19 22.14 -11.10
N ASN A 89 9.77 20.92 -11.44
CA ASN A 89 9.47 19.87 -10.48
C ASN A 89 10.01 18.52 -10.98
N ASP A 90 10.65 17.76 -10.10
CA ASP A 90 11.21 16.44 -10.38
C ASP A 90 10.40 15.28 -9.78
N GLY A 91 9.23 15.57 -9.17
CA GLY A 91 8.37 14.60 -8.50
C GLY A 91 8.75 14.28 -7.06
N SER A 92 9.86 14.81 -6.55
CA SER A 92 10.33 14.50 -5.19
C SER A 92 9.53 15.16 -4.06
N CYS A 93 8.77 16.23 -4.36
CA CYS A 93 7.89 16.94 -3.44
C CYS A 93 6.73 17.63 -4.18
N VAL A 94 5.77 18.18 -3.45
CA VAL A 94 4.67 18.98 -4.03
C VAL A 94 5.17 20.31 -4.55
N SER A 95 6.11 20.92 -3.83
CA SER A 95 6.68 22.22 -4.12
C SER A 95 7.53 22.21 -5.39
N ASN A 96 7.56 23.32 -6.12
CA ASN A 96 8.43 23.52 -7.27
C ASN A 96 9.63 24.36 -6.88
N ILE A 97 10.77 24.16 -7.54
CA ILE A 97 11.84 25.13 -7.50
C ILE A 97 11.64 26.19 -8.59
N GLN A 98 11.77 27.47 -8.24
CA GLN A 98 11.75 28.53 -9.23
C GLN A 98 13.13 28.71 -9.86
N VAL A 99 13.17 28.66 -11.18
CA VAL A 99 14.34 29.04 -11.98
C VAL A 99 14.10 30.45 -12.54
N VAL A 100 15.01 31.36 -12.27
CA VAL A 100 15.03 32.73 -12.77
C VAL A 100 16.00 32.83 -13.95
N VAL A 101 15.51 33.27 -15.06
CA VAL A 101 16.25 33.35 -16.32
C VAL A 101 16.35 34.82 -16.77
N ASP A 102 17.56 35.35 -16.85
CA ASP A 102 17.81 36.62 -17.53
C ASP A 102 17.75 36.36 -19.03
N VAL A 103 16.67 36.85 -19.68
CA VAL A 103 16.38 36.58 -21.10
C VAL A 103 17.51 37.01 -22.02
N ALA A 104 18.25 38.08 -21.67
CA ALA A 104 19.34 38.60 -22.48
C ALA A 104 20.56 37.64 -22.55
N GLN A 105 20.66 36.67 -21.66
CA GLN A 105 21.77 35.72 -21.60
C GLN A 105 21.52 34.43 -22.37
N PHE A 106 20.31 34.23 -22.90
CA PHE A 106 19.91 32.97 -23.55
C PHE A 106 19.37 33.20 -24.95
N ASP A 107 19.55 32.20 -25.81
CA ASP A 107 18.96 32.15 -27.13
C ASP A 107 17.42 32.20 -27.06
N GLU A 108 16.81 33.09 -27.87
CA GLU A 108 15.35 33.22 -27.96
C GLU A 108 14.68 31.91 -28.41
N GLU A 109 15.27 31.18 -29.35
CA GLU A 109 14.76 29.90 -29.85
C GLU A 109 14.80 28.83 -28.75
N LEU A 110 15.88 28.78 -27.96
CA LEU A 110 15.95 27.91 -26.79
C LEU A 110 14.80 28.20 -25.80
N LEU A 111 14.63 29.47 -25.46
CA LEU A 111 13.57 29.88 -24.53
C LEU A 111 12.18 29.61 -25.07
N ARG A 112 11.92 29.74 -26.37
CA ARG A 112 10.65 29.43 -27.01
C ARG A 112 10.28 27.95 -26.87
N ARG A 113 11.24 27.07 -26.94
CA ARG A 113 11.06 25.61 -26.80
C ARG A 113 10.79 25.15 -25.36
N ILE A 114 10.98 25.98 -24.35
CA ILE A 114 10.67 25.70 -22.97
C ILE A 114 9.17 25.93 -22.74
N THR A 115 8.39 24.88 -22.87
CA THR A 115 6.92 24.84 -22.69
C THR A 115 6.52 24.03 -21.46
N THR A 116 5.25 24.14 -21.03
CA THR A 116 4.71 23.27 -19.97
C THR A 116 4.87 21.80 -20.34
N GLY A 117 5.43 21.00 -19.45
CA GLY A 117 5.71 19.58 -19.69
C GLY A 117 7.10 19.29 -20.27
N ALA A 118 7.83 20.27 -20.79
CA ALA A 118 9.22 20.08 -21.23
C ALA A 118 10.11 19.61 -20.06
N CYS A 119 11.07 18.75 -20.33
CA CYS A 119 12.05 18.28 -19.36
C CYS A 119 13.37 19.03 -19.53
N LEU A 120 13.87 19.60 -18.44
CA LEU A 120 15.06 20.46 -18.44
C LEU A 120 16.12 19.97 -17.45
N ARG A 121 17.38 20.28 -17.81
CA ARG A 121 18.49 20.47 -16.87
C ARG A 121 18.80 21.96 -16.81
N VAL A 122 18.97 22.47 -15.58
CA VAL A 122 19.38 23.87 -15.38
C VAL A 122 20.57 23.87 -14.42
N ASP A 123 21.68 24.41 -14.85
CA ASP A 123 22.83 24.72 -14.02
C ASP A 123 22.75 26.20 -13.63
N GLY A 124 22.93 26.51 -12.35
CA GLY A 124 22.77 27.87 -11.86
C GLY A 124 23.24 28.06 -10.45
N THR A 125 23.02 29.25 -9.91
CA THR A 125 23.34 29.60 -8.54
C THR A 125 22.07 29.56 -7.68
N LEU A 126 22.08 28.81 -6.58
CA LEU A 126 21.01 28.79 -5.58
C LEU A 126 21.11 30.04 -4.73
N VAL A 127 20.08 30.86 -4.72
CA VAL A 127 20.00 32.09 -3.95
C VAL A 127 18.75 32.13 -3.07
N GLU A 128 18.73 33.03 -2.10
CA GLU A 128 17.51 33.37 -1.38
C GLU A 128 16.49 33.98 -2.34
N SER A 129 15.24 33.56 -2.26
CA SER A 129 14.20 34.08 -3.16
C SER A 129 13.77 35.48 -2.71
N MET A 130 13.70 36.40 -3.65
CA MET A 130 13.12 37.74 -3.44
C MET A 130 11.58 37.72 -3.48
N GLY A 131 10.99 36.61 -3.93
CA GLY A 131 9.54 36.45 -4.05
C GLY A 131 8.89 35.85 -2.81
N SER A 132 7.64 36.22 -2.55
CA SER A 132 6.84 35.56 -1.50
C SER A 132 6.45 34.13 -1.93
N GLY A 133 6.52 33.17 -1.00
CA GLY A 133 6.00 31.81 -1.20
C GLY A 133 7.02 30.72 -1.51
N GLN A 134 8.32 31.06 -1.57
CA GLN A 134 9.41 30.08 -1.68
C GLN A 134 10.67 30.59 -1.01
N PRO A 135 11.45 29.74 -0.31
CA PRO A 135 12.64 30.19 0.42
C PRO A 135 13.84 30.46 -0.50
N VAL A 136 13.93 29.73 -1.60
CA VAL A 136 15.08 29.77 -2.53
C VAL A 136 14.65 29.76 -3.98
N GLU A 137 15.54 30.23 -4.85
CA GLU A 137 15.40 30.15 -6.32
C GLU A 137 16.76 29.88 -6.96
N VAL A 138 16.77 29.42 -8.21
CA VAL A 138 17.96 29.15 -8.98
C VAL A 138 18.10 30.22 -10.05
N GLN A 139 19.17 31.04 -10.01
CA GLN A 139 19.54 31.92 -11.08
C GLN A 139 20.26 31.10 -12.16
N ALA A 140 19.62 30.96 -13.32
CA ALA A 140 20.10 30.11 -14.40
C ALA A 140 21.38 30.65 -15.03
N LYS A 141 22.39 29.79 -15.20
CA LYS A 141 23.61 30.02 -15.95
C LYS A 141 23.62 29.27 -17.29
N ALA A 142 23.05 28.05 -17.28
CA ALA A 142 22.90 27.24 -18.48
C ALA A 142 21.59 26.44 -18.40
N ILE A 143 20.97 26.22 -19.56
CA ILE A 143 19.76 25.43 -19.70
C ILE A 143 19.93 24.44 -20.85
N GLU A 144 19.68 23.16 -20.57
CA GLU A 144 19.62 22.08 -21.53
C GLU A 144 18.21 21.49 -21.56
N ILE A 145 17.63 21.33 -22.75
CA ILE A 145 16.33 20.69 -22.93
C ILE A 145 16.56 19.20 -23.20
N TYR A 146 16.17 18.32 -22.27
CA TYR A 146 16.20 16.87 -22.45
C TYR A 146 15.05 16.37 -23.34
N GLY A 147 13.89 17.02 -23.24
CA GLY A 147 12.72 16.68 -24.03
C GLY A 147 11.76 17.85 -24.13
N THR A 148 11.26 18.11 -25.32
CA THR A 148 10.24 19.13 -25.55
C THR A 148 8.83 18.56 -25.30
N ALA A 149 7.87 19.43 -25.04
CA ALA A 149 6.45 19.11 -25.04
C ALA A 149 5.74 20.11 -25.96
N ASP A 150 4.98 19.60 -26.92
CA ASP A 150 4.20 20.46 -27.78
C ASP A 150 3.05 21.09 -26.99
N PRO A 151 2.97 22.42 -26.92
CA PRO A 151 1.98 23.12 -26.11
C PRO A 151 0.55 22.93 -26.59
N GLU A 152 0.31 22.54 -27.84
CA GLU A 152 -1.04 22.32 -28.39
C GLU A 152 -1.57 20.93 -28.05
N SER A 153 -0.72 19.92 -28.03
CA SER A 153 -1.12 18.52 -27.82
C SER A 153 -0.85 18.01 -26.41
N TYR A 154 -0.02 18.68 -25.58
CA TYR A 154 0.28 18.23 -24.22
C TYR A 154 -0.98 18.28 -23.33
N PRO A 155 -1.48 17.13 -22.80
CA PRO A 155 -2.80 17.10 -22.18
C PRO A 155 -2.87 17.77 -20.80
N LEU A 156 -1.76 17.84 -20.05
CA LEU A 156 -1.72 18.45 -18.71
C LEU A 156 -1.45 19.95 -18.81
N GLN A 157 -2.45 20.71 -19.24
CA GLN A 157 -2.41 22.16 -19.32
C GLN A 157 -2.49 22.84 -17.95
N LYS A 158 -2.26 24.17 -17.87
CA LYS A 158 -2.30 24.97 -16.63
C LYS A 158 -3.65 25.00 -15.90
N LYS A 159 -4.73 24.52 -16.52
CA LYS A 159 -6.07 24.46 -15.93
C LYS A 159 -6.22 23.28 -14.99
N GLY A 160 -7.22 23.32 -14.11
CA GLY A 160 -7.63 22.15 -13.31
C GLY A 160 -8.15 21.04 -14.23
N HIS A 161 -7.82 19.80 -13.88
CA HIS A 161 -8.30 18.60 -14.58
C HIS A 161 -9.21 17.80 -13.63
N SER A 162 -10.28 17.23 -14.17
CA SER A 162 -11.12 16.30 -13.38
C SER A 162 -10.39 14.99 -13.15
N LEU A 163 -10.77 14.27 -12.09
CA LEU A 163 -10.20 12.95 -11.81
C LEU A 163 -10.56 11.94 -12.90
N GLU A 164 -11.74 12.06 -13.51
CA GLU A 164 -12.20 11.24 -14.62
C GLU A 164 -11.22 11.37 -15.80
N PHE A 165 -10.96 12.59 -16.25
CA PHE A 165 -9.99 12.85 -17.32
C PHE A 165 -8.59 12.31 -16.96
N LEU A 166 -8.14 12.48 -15.71
CA LEU A 166 -6.83 11.98 -15.28
C LEU A 166 -6.77 10.45 -15.23
N ARG A 167 -7.90 9.74 -15.12
CA ARG A 167 -7.95 8.29 -15.29
C ARG A 167 -7.78 7.85 -16.74
N GLU A 168 -8.31 8.63 -17.70
CA GLU A 168 -8.13 8.36 -19.14
C GLU A 168 -6.69 8.51 -19.58
N ILE A 169 -5.92 9.39 -18.92
CA ILE A 169 -4.49 9.61 -19.16
C ILE A 169 -3.64 9.14 -17.98
N ALA A 170 -3.95 7.97 -17.40
CA ALA A 170 -3.30 7.49 -16.18
C ALA A 170 -1.77 7.45 -16.28
N TYR A 171 -1.20 7.22 -17.45
CA TYR A 171 0.25 7.25 -17.71
C TYR A 171 0.92 8.63 -17.50
N LEU A 172 0.15 9.73 -17.53
CA LEU A 172 0.66 11.08 -17.26
C LEU A 172 0.23 11.65 -15.91
N ARG A 173 -0.84 11.12 -15.28
CA ARG A 173 -1.35 11.67 -14.03
C ARG A 173 -0.33 11.73 -12.88
N PRO A 174 0.72 10.89 -12.79
CA PRO A 174 1.78 11.05 -11.80
C PRO A 174 2.52 12.39 -11.86
N ARG A 175 2.46 13.08 -12.99
CA ARG A 175 3.02 14.43 -13.15
C ARG A 175 2.18 15.53 -12.51
N THR A 176 0.96 15.24 -12.04
CA THR A 176 0.13 16.20 -11.29
C THR A 176 0.54 16.25 -9.82
N ASN A 177 0.26 17.37 -9.13
CA ASN A 177 0.56 17.46 -7.70
C ASN A 177 -0.24 16.46 -6.88
N THR A 178 -1.52 16.26 -7.21
CA THR A 178 -2.41 15.31 -6.54
C THR A 178 -1.87 13.89 -6.60
N PHE A 179 -1.60 13.38 -7.81
CA PHE A 179 -1.10 12.00 -7.96
C PHE A 179 0.35 11.85 -7.52
N GLY A 180 1.16 12.91 -7.64
CA GLY A 180 2.51 12.93 -7.06
C GLY A 180 2.46 12.76 -5.53
N ALA A 181 1.58 13.49 -4.84
CA ALA A 181 1.38 13.37 -3.39
C ALA A 181 0.87 11.98 -3.00
N ILE A 182 -0.18 11.50 -3.68
CA ILE A 182 -0.75 10.15 -3.43
C ILE A 182 0.32 9.06 -3.59
N LEU A 183 1.13 9.10 -4.64
CA LEU A 183 2.15 8.08 -4.89
C LEU A 183 3.30 8.12 -3.89
N ARG A 184 3.70 9.32 -3.40
CA ARG A 184 4.68 9.43 -2.30
C ARG A 184 4.13 8.92 -0.99
N ILE A 185 2.85 9.22 -0.66
CA ILE A 185 2.16 8.65 0.50
C ILE A 185 2.09 7.12 0.36
N ARG A 186 1.66 6.60 -0.81
CA ARG A 186 1.61 5.16 -1.08
C ARG A 186 2.96 4.48 -0.86
N HIS A 187 4.05 5.07 -1.36
CA HIS A 187 5.41 4.56 -1.15
C HIS A 187 5.77 4.49 0.35
N ASN A 188 5.52 5.57 1.09
CA ASN A 188 5.81 5.63 2.52
C ASN A 188 4.96 4.64 3.33
N MET A 189 3.69 4.47 2.98
CA MET A 189 2.82 3.48 3.64
C MET A 189 3.28 2.05 3.37
N ALA A 190 3.67 1.71 2.15
CA ALA A 190 4.21 0.38 1.85
C ALA A 190 5.48 0.08 2.67
N TYR A 191 6.39 1.04 2.76
CA TYR A 191 7.58 0.90 3.61
C TYR A 191 7.22 0.78 5.10
N ALA A 192 6.29 1.59 5.59
CA ALA A 192 5.83 1.55 6.98
C ALA A 192 5.23 0.18 7.37
N ILE A 193 4.47 -0.45 6.47
CA ILE A 193 3.92 -1.79 6.64
C ILE A 193 5.05 -2.79 6.84
N HIS A 194 6.00 -2.86 5.92
CA HIS A 194 7.15 -3.77 6.06
C HIS A 194 7.95 -3.51 7.33
N LYS A 195 8.17 -2.23 7.67
CA LYS A 195 8.89 -1.85 8.89
C LYS A 195 8.15 -2.28 10.15
N TYR A 196 6.84 -2.08 10.22
CA TYR A 196 6.01 -2.45 11.37
C TYR A 196 6.14 -3.93 11.71
N PHE A 197 5.93 -4.78 10.71
CA PHE A 197 5.97 -6.22 10.88
C PHE A 197 7.39 -6.75 11.13
N ASN A 198 8.38 -6.25 10.37
CA ASN A 198 9.78 -6.63 10.57
C ASN A 198 10.29 -6.32 11.98
N ASP A 199 10.00 -5.12 12.50
CA ASP A 199 10.43 -4.69 13.83
C ASP A 199 9.78 -5.51 14.96
N ARG A 200 8.66 -6.18 14.69
CA ARG A 200 7.92 -7.07 15.61
C ARG A 200 8.21 -8.55 15.40
N GLY A 201 9.17 -8.89 14.55
CA GLY A 201 9.64 -10.26 14.32
C GLY A 201 8.71 -11.10 13.45
N PHE A 202 7.87 -10.48 12.64
CA PHE A 202 7.10 -11.17 11.60
C PHE A 202 7.97 -11.47 10.38
N TYR A 203 7.71 -12.58 9.72
CA TYR A 203 8.33 -12.93 8.45
C TYR A 203 7.42 -12.54 7.29
N TYR A 204 7.96 -11.82 6.29
CA TYR A 204 7.26 -11.59 5.04
C TYR A 204 7.19 -12.89 4.25
N MET A 205 5.99 -13.34 3.92
CA MET A 205 5.76 -14.55 3.15
C MET A 205 5.14 -14.23 1.79
N HIS A 206 5.79 -14.69 0.74
CA HIS A 206 5.28 -14.60 -0.62
C HIS A 206 4.37 -15.81 -0.90
N THR A 207 3.08 -15.58 -1.00
CA THR A 207 2.07 -16.60 -1.35
C THR A 207 1.82 -16.61 -2.86
N PRO A 208 1.36 -17.73 -3.44
CA PRO A 208 1.11 -17.84 -4.87
C PRO A 208 0.03 -16.88 -5.36
N ILE A 209 0.28 -16.24 -6.51
CA ILE A 209 -0.72 -15.42 -7.21
C ILE A 209 -1.66 -16.30 -8.04
N ILE A 210 -1.16 -17.43 -8.55
CA ILE A 210 -1.96 -18.42 -9.28
C ILE A 210 -2.26 -19.56 -8.33
N THR A 211 -3.53 -19.85 -8.12
CA THR A 211 -4.00 -20.88 -7.17
C THR A 211 -5.06 -21.76 -7.80
N ALA A 212 -5.17 -22.99 -7.29
CA ALA A 212 -6.28 -23.89 -7.61
C ALA A 212 -7.34 -23.96 -6.48
N SER A 213 -7.18 -23.10 -5.44
CA SER A 213 -8.07 -23.08 -4.27
C SER A 213 -8.78 -21.74 -4.18
N ASP A 214 -10.07 -21.76 -3.84
CA ASP A 214 -10.84 -20.56 -3.51
C ASP A 214 -10.83 -20.34 -1.99
N CYS A 215 -10.15 -19.29 -1.56
CA CYS A 215 -10.04 -18.95 -0.14
C CYS A 215 -11.37 -18.48 0.46
N GLU A 216 -12.20 -17.81 -0.30
CA GLU A 216 -13.46 -17.23 0.20
C GLU A 216 -14.67 -18.16 -0.05
N GLY A 217 -14.52 -19.17 -0.94
CA GLY A 217 -15.56 -20.17 -1.23
C GLY A 217 -16.73 -19.66 -2.07
N ALA A 218 -16.70 -18.41 -2.54
CA ALA A 218 -17.74 -17.78 -3.34
C ALA A 218 -17.19 -16.71 -4.30
N GLY A 219 -15.86 -16.62 -4.42
CA GLY A 219 -15.19 -15.54 -5.14
C GLY A 219 -15.37 -15.67 -6.66
N ALA A 220 -15.80 -14.59 -7.32
CA ALA A 220 -15.64 -14.47 -8.76
C ALA A 220 -14.14 -14.34 -9.06
N MET A 221 -13.50 -15.43 -9.47
CA MET A 221 -12.06 -15.49 -9.74
C MET A 221 -11.76 -15.33 -11.22
N PHE A 222 -10.69 -14.63 -11.55
CA PHE A 222 -10.15 -14.63 -12.91
C PHE A 222 -9.48 -15.96 -13.21
N GLN A 223 -9.94 -16.66 -14.21
CA GLN A 223 -9.36 -17.93 -14.64
C GLN A 223 -8.02 -17.70 -15.35
N VAL A 224 -7.04 -18.56 -15.06
CA VAL A 224 -5.72 -18.58 -15.69
C VAL A 224 -5.63 -19.85 -16.54
N THR A 225 -5.43 -19.72 -17.85
CA THR A 225 -5.29 -20.84 -18.78
C THR A 225 -4.33 -20.51 -19.91
N THR A 226 -3.68 -21.53 -20.46
CA THR A 226 -2.88 -21.44 -21.69
C THR A 226 -3.57 -22.11 -22.88
N MET A 227 -4.78 -22.63 -22.68
CA MET A 227 -5.56 -23.27 -23.75
C MET A 227 -6.07 -22.23 -24.75
N ASP A 228 -6.15 -22.63 -26.02
CA ASP A 228 -6.80 -21.82 -27.06
C ASP A 228 -8.31 -21.75 -26.81
N MET A 229 -8.82 -20.57 -26.49
CA MET A 229 -10.23 -20.34 -26.19
C MET A 229 -11.15 -20.63 -27.40
N ASN A 230 -10.62 -20.66 -28.66
CA ASN A 230 -11.36 -21.00 -29.86
C ASN A 230 -11.41 -22.53 -30.09
N ASN A 231 -10.52 -23.29 -29.41
CA ASN A 231 -10.41 -24.74 -29.60
C ASN A 231 -10.12 -25.43 -28.27
N LEU A 232 -11.06 -25.32 -27.33
CA LEU A 232 -10.91 -25.93 -26.01
C LEU A 232 -10.97 -27.47 -26.10
N PRO A 233 -9.98 -28.19 -25.52
CA PRO A 233 -10.05 -29.63 -25.37
C PRO A 233 -11.23 -30.02 -24.48
N ARG A 234 -11.88 -31.15 -24.80
CA ARG A 234 -13.09 -31.61 -24.09
C ARG A 234 -12.96 -33.05 -23.65
N THR A 235 -13.55 -33.37 -22.50
CA THR A 235 -13.75 -34.75 -22.05
C THR A 235 -14.82 -35.45 -22.87
N GLU A 236 -14.99 -36.77 -22.68
CA GLU A 236 -16.03 -37.56 -23.34
C GLU A 236 -17.45 -37.05 -23.01
N GLU A 237 -17.62 -36.47 -21.81
CA GLU A 237 -18.88 -35.85 -21.35
C GLU A 237 -19.10 -34.43 -21.89
N GLY A 238 -18.14 -33.88 -22.65
CA GLY A 238 -18.24 -32.55 -23.27
C GLY A 238 -17.78 -31.39 -22.35
N ALA A 239 -17.31 -31.66 -21.14
CA ALA A 239 -16.72 -30.65 -20.26
C ALA A 239 -15.33 -30.22 -20.76
N VAL A 240 -14.81 -29.06 -20.31
CA VAL A 240 -13.44 -28.65 -20.62
C VAL A 240 -12.45 -29.63 -19.95
N ASP A 241 -11.52 -30.16 -20.73
CA ASP A 241 -10.50 -31.09 -20.27
C ASP A 241 -9.26 -30.30 -19.75
N TYR A 242 -9.31 -29.88 -18.50
CA TYR A 242 -8.21 -29.16 -17.87
C TYR A 242 -6.94 -30.00 -17.64
N SER A 243 -6.98 -31.35 -17.84
CA SER A 243 -5.76 -32.16 -17.77
C SER A 243 -4.76 -31.79 -18.86
N GLN A 244 -5.22 -31.15 -19.92
CA GLN A 244 -4.42 -30.65 -21.05
C GLN A 244 -3.96 -29.18 -20.84
N ASP A 245 -4.40 -28.49 -19.81
CA ASP A 245 -3.91 -27.15 -19.49
C ASP A 245 -2.54 -27.19 -18.77
N PHE A 246 -1.88 -26.05 -18.69
CA PHE A 246 -0.51 -25.92 -18.18
C PHE A 246 -0.32 -26.57 -16.78
N PHE A 247 -1.27 -26.38 -15.87
CA PHE A 247 -1.21 -26.94 -14.51
C PHE A 247 -1.92 -28.28 -14.36
N GLY A 248 -2.53 -28.82 -15.42
CA GLY A 248 -3.28 -30.08 -15.38
C GLY A 248 -4.58 -30.03 -14.57
N LYS A 249 -5.05 -28.85 -14.20
CA LYS A 249 -6.27 -28.57 -13.43
C LYS A 249 -6.70 -27.11 -13.57
N PRO A 250 -7.97 -26.77 -13.26
CA PRO A 250 -8.40 -25.38 -13.25
C PRO A 250 -7.56 -24.55 -12.27
N CYS A 251 -7.10 -23.38 -12.71
CA CYS A 251 -6.38 -22.42 -11.90
C CYS A 251 -6.94 -21.03 -12.12
N SER A 252 -6.81 -20.20 -11.09
CA SER A 252 -7.30 -18.84 -11.07
C SER A 252 -6.29 -17.88 -10.43
N MET A 253 -6.50 -16.60 -10.59
CA MET A 253 -5.77 -15.59 -9.82
C MET A 253 -6.34 -15.52 -8.40
N THR A 254 -5.47 -15.44 -7.41
CA THR A 254 -5.86 -15.50 -5.99
C THR A 254 -6.73 -14.31 -5.56
N VAL A 255 -7.66 -14.57 -4.67
CA VAL A 255 -8.46 -13.55 -3.97
C VAL A 255 -7.86 -13.17 -2.61
N SER A 256 -6.91 -13.98 -2.08
CA SER A 256 -6.25 -13.78 -0.78
C SER A 256 -5.04 -14.73 -0.66
N GLY A 257 -4.02 -14.31 0.07
CA GLY A 257 -2.90 -15.18 0.44
C GLY A 257 -3.05 -15.84 1.81
N GLN A 258 -4.24 -15.76 2.43
CA GLN A 258 -4.48 -16.19 3.80
C GLN A 258 -4.23 -17.68 4.01
N LEU A 259 -4.81 -18.56 3.18
CA LEU A 259 -4.74 -20.01 3.42
C LEU A 259 -3.29 -20.51 3.45
N GLU A 260 -2.47 -20.09 2.50
CA GLU A 260 -1.04 -20.39 2.49
C GLU A 260 -0.28 -19.64 3.60
N GLY A 261 -0.74 -18.45 3.97
CA GLY A 261 -0.21 -17.67 5.09
C GLY A 261 -0.36 -18.39 6.43
N GLU A 262 -1.50 -19.00 6.69
CA GLU A 262 -1.74 -19.80 7.90
C GLU A 262 -0.75 -20.96 8.03
N LEU A 263 -0.35 -21.61 6.91
CA LEU A 263 0.68 -22.66 6.94
C LEU A 263 2.02 -22.08 7.43
N GLY A 264 2.34 -20.88 6.97
CA GLY A 264 3.53 -20.16 7.39
C GLY A 264 3.49 -19.81 8.88
N ALA A 265 2.36 -19.33 9.37
CA ALA A 265 2.16 -19.01 10.79
C ALA A 265 2.31 -20.22 11.69
N LEU A 266 1.70 -21.36 11.30
CA LEU A 266 1.79 -22.63 12.04
C LEU A 266 3.20 -23.26 12.04
N ALA A 267 4.14 -22.68 11.28
CA ALA A 267 5.54 -23.12 11.24
C ALA A 267 6.50 -22.08 11.82
N LEU A 268 6.30 -20.80 11.51
CA LEU A 268 7.20 -19.68 11.84
C LEU A 268 6.68 -18.79 12.99
N GLY A 269 5.46 -19.05 13.47
CA GLY A 269 4.80 -18.32 14.55
C GLY A 269 4.10 -17.05 14.09
N ARG A 270 4.77 -16.18 13.35
CA ARG A 270 4.21 -14.89 12.88
C ARG A 270 4.68 -14.59 11.47
N ILE A 271 3.75 -14.45 10.57
CA ILE A 271 4.01 -14.06 9.18
C ILE A 271 3.11 -12.92 8.74
N TYR A 272 3.40 -12.30 7.64
CA TYR A 272 2.45 -11.47 6.92
C TYR A 272 2.65 -11.61 5.42
N THR A 273 1.56 -11.53 4.67
CA THR A 273 1.60 -11.31 3.22
C THR A 273 1.50 -9.81 2.92
N PHE A 274 2.01 -9.38 1.81
CA PHE A 274 1.72 -8.09 1.22
C PHE A 274 1.83 -8.27 -0.30
N GLY A 275 0.71 -8.56 -0.91
CA GLY A 275 0.67 -8.99 -2.30
C GLY A 275 -0.61 -8.58 -3.04
N PRO A 276 -0.58 -8.69 -4.39
CA PRO A 276 -1.74 -8.42 -5.22
C PRO A 276 -2.81 -9.50 -5.04
N THR A 277 -4.06 -9.07 -5.02
CA THR A 277 -5.25 -9.91 -5.00
C THR A 277 -6.21 -9.48 -6.11
N PHE A 278 -7.04 -10.42 -6.57
CA PHE A 278 -7.85 -10.24 -7.77
C PHE A 278 -9.28 -10.71 -7.53
N ARG A 279 -10.26 -9.87 -7.89
CA ARG A 279 -11.68 -10.21 -7.78
C ARG A 279 -12.38 -9.84 -9.08
N ALA A 280 -13.02 -10.82 -9.73
CA ALA A 280 -13.72 -10.65 -11.01
C ALA A 280 -15.19 -10.19 -10.83
N GLU A 281 -15.47 -9.51 -9.72
CA GLU A 281 -16.79 -8.96 -9.44
C GLU A 281 -17.14 -7.83 -10.43
N ASN A 282 -18.33 -7.90 -11.02
CA ASN A 282 -18.83 -6.84 -11.88
C ASN A 282 -19.35 -5.64 -11.04
N SER A 283 -18.47 -4.99 -10.31
CA SER A 283 -18.79 -3.87 -9.42
C SER A 283 -18.10 -2.58 -9.85
N ASN A 284 -18.88 -1.54 -10.10
CA ASN A 284 -18.40 -0.21 -10.49
C ASN A 284 -18.46 0.83 -9.35
N THR A 285 -18.47 0.41 -8.10
CA THR A 285 -18.52 1.35 -6.97
C THR A 285 -17.18 2.08 -6.77
N PRO A 286 -17.15 3.20 -6.04
CA PRO A 286 -15.92 3.90 -5.68
C PRO A 286 -14.95 3.10 -4.79
N ARG A 287 -15.35 1.92 -4.30
CA ARG A 287 -14.61 1.09 -3.33
C ARG A 287 -14.12 -0.23 -3.88
N HIS A 288 -14.39 -0.57 -5.16
CA HIS A 288 -14.03 -1.84 -5.77
C HIS A 288 -13.04 -1.66 -6.91
N LEU A 289 -12.05 -2.54 -6.94
CA LEU A 289 -11.07 -2.75 -8.00
C LEU A 289 -11.02 -4.25 -8.30
N ALA A 290 -10.73 -4.60 -9.55
CA ALA A 290 -10.48 -5.99 -9.95
C ALA A 290 -9.09 -6.49 -9.52
N GLU A 291 -8.14 -5.57 -9.33
CA GLU A 291 -6.79 -5.81 -8.81
C GLU A 291 -6.48 -4.79 -7.72
N PHE A 292 -6.05 -5.25 -6.55
CA PHE A 292 -5.67 -4.42 -5.40
C PHE A 292 -4.65 -5.17 -4.55
N TRP A 293 -4.13 -4.55 -3.49
CA TRP A 293 -3.13 -5.18 -2.63
C TRP A 293 -3.69 -5.44 -1.24
N MET A 294 -3.41 -6.63 -0.71
CA MET A 294 -3.78 -7.01 0.66
C MET A 294 -2.54 -7.14 1.54
N ILE A 295 -2.70 -6.74 2.79
CA ILE A 295 -1.78 -7.03 3.88
C ILE A 295 -2.50 -8.02 4.81
N GLU A 296 -1.94 -9.22 4.97
CA GLU A 296 -2.59 -10.31 5.69
C GLU A 296 -1.61 -10.94 6.68
N PRO A 297 -1.52 -10.41 7.92
CA PRO A 297 -0.78 -11.05 8.99
C PRO A 297 -1.53 -12.27 9.50
N GLU A 298 -0.79 -13.35 9.79
CA GLU A 298 -1.28 -14.58 10.43
C GLU A 298 -0.36 -14.94 11.60
N MET A 299 -0.93 -15.21 12.76
CA MET A 299 -0.21 -15.40 14.01
C MET A 299 -0.65 -16.67 14.74
N ALA A 300 0.27 -17.61 14.93
CA ALA A 300 0.06 -18.74 15.84
C ALA A 300 0.07 -18.28 17.30
N PHE A 301 -0.74 -18.93 18.11
CA PHE A 301 -0.91 -18.68 19.55
C PHE A 301 -1.59 -17.34 19.89
N TYR A 302 -2.26 -16.74 18.91
CA TYR A 302 -3.10 -15.56 19.07
C TYR A 302 -4.57 -15.95 19.03
N GLU A 303 -5.35 -15.40 19.96
CA GLU A 303 -6.81 -15.46 19.97
C GLU A 303 -7.41 -14.18 19.37
N LEU A 304 -8.74 -14.07 19.31
CA LEU A 304 -9.41 -12.90 18.71
C LEU A 304 -9.03 -11.59 19.41
N GLU A 305 -8.84 -11.63 20.73
CA GLU A 305 -8.49 -10.48 21.55
C GLU A 305 -7.11 -9.92 21.19
N ASP A 306 -6.13 -10.80 20.97
CA ASP A 306 -4.78 -10.44 20.54
C ASP A 306 -4.80 -9.86 19.12
N ASP A 307 -5.64 -10.41 18.24
CA ASP A 307 -5.81 -9.98 16.87
C ASP A 307 -6.40 -8.55 16.79
N MET A 308 -7.41 -8.26 17.63
CA MET A 308 -7.97 -6.91 17.77
C MET A 308 -6.94 -5.89 18.25
N GLU A 309 -6.10 -6.26 19.24
CA GLU A 309 -5.04 -5.37 19.75
C GLU A 309 -3.98 -5.09 18.67
N LEU A 310 -3.57 -6.12 17.93
CA LEU A 310 -2.62 -5.96 16.84
C LEU A 310 -3.19 -5.07 15.72
N ALA A 311 -4.45 -5.27 15.33
CA ALA A 311 -5.10 -4.48 14.28
C ALA A 311 -5.19 -2.99 14.66
N GLU A 312 -5.56 -2.69 15.92
CA GLU A 312 -5.62 -1.32 16.42
C GLU A 312 -4.23 -0.67 16.47
N ASP A 313 -3.21 -1.35 17.05
CA ASP A 313 -1.83 -0.84 17.10
C ASP A 313 -1.25 -0.61 15.70
N PHE A 314 -1.50 -1.55 14.78
CA PHE A 314 -1.04 -1.46 13.39
C PHE A 314 -1.62 -0.25 12.67
N LEU A 315 -2.93 -0.05 12.72
CA LEU A 315 -3.58 1.09 12.08
C LEU A 315 -3.12 2.42 12.68
N LYS A 316 -3.03 2.53 14.00
CA LYS A 316 -2.52 3.72 14.68
C LYS A 316 -1.06 4.00 14.31
N TYR A 317 -0.22 2.98 14.23
CA TYR A 317 1.16 3.10 13.79
C TYR A 317 1.27 3.66 12.37
N LEU A 318 0.51 3.10 11.42
CA LEU A 318 0.52 3.53 10.02
C LEU A 318 0.08 4.98 9.87
N ILE A 319 -0.96 5.39 10.59
CA ILE A 319 -1.46 6.76 10.54
C ILE A 319 -0.43 7.74 11.15
N ARG A 320 0.19 7.40 12.30
CA ARG A 320 1.29 8.19 12.87
C ARG A 320 2.45 8.32 11.89
N TYR A 321 2.83 7.21 11.27
CA TYR A 321 3.90 7.21 10.29
C TYR A 321 3.61 8.15 9.11
N ALA A 322 2.36 8.18 8.63
CA ALA A 322 1.93 9.11 7.59
C ALA A 322 2.05 10.57 8.05
N LEU A 323 1.53 10.89 9.24
CA LEU A 323 1.59 12.24 9.82
C LEU A 323 3.03 12.74 9.98
N ASP A 324 3.94 11.85 10.40
CA ASP A 324 5.35 12.20 10.68
C ASP A 324 6.20 12.29 9.40
N ASN A 325 5.93 11.47 8.38
CA ASN A 325 6.81 11.32 7.23
C ASN A 325 6.24 11.86 5.91
N CYS A 326 4.94 12.20 5.87
CA CYS A 326 4.27 12.71 4.66
C CYS A 326 3.60 14.08 4.89
N ALA A 327 4.08 14.88 5.85
CA ALA A 327 3.40 16.11 6.30
C ALA A 327 3.08 17.07 5.13
N GLU A 328 4.04 17.39 4.26
CA GLU A 328 3.84 18.29 3.10
C GLU A 328 2.76 17.77 2.15
N ASP A 329 2.78 16.45 1.86
CA ASP A 329 1.80 15.81 0.99
C ASP A 329 0.41 15.77 1.65
N LEU A 330 0.34 15.48 2.95
CA LEU A 330 -0.91 15.47 3.72
C LEU A 330 -1.52 16.87 3.85
N GLU A 331 -0.71 17.91 4.07
CA GLU A 331 -1.17 19.30 4.08
C GLU A 331 -1.77 19.70 2.74
N PHE A 332 -1.11 19.30 1.63
CA PHE A 332 -1.64 19.50 0.30
C PHE A 332 -2.97 18.77 0.10
N MET A 333 -3.07 17.49 0.48
CA MET A 333 -4.30 16.70 0.36
C MET A 333 -5.43 17.27 1.23
N ASN A 334 -5.11 17.67 2.47
CA ASN A 334 -6.05 18.31 3.38
C ASN A 334 -6.62 19.62 2.80
N LYS A 335 -5.78 20.43 2.19
CA LYS A 335 -6.21 21.70 1.59
C LYS A 335 -7.03 21.52 0.32
N MET A 336 -6.69 20.56 -0.51
CA MET A 336 -7.24 20.44 -1.86
C MET A 336 -8.42 19.48 -1.97
N TRP A 337 -8.48 18.45 -1.12
CA TRP A 337 -9.43 17.34 -1.27
C TRP A 337 -10.32 17.09 -0.06
N ASP A 338 -9.78 17.17 1.16
CA ASP A 338 -10.55 16.88 2.39
C ASP A 338 -10.07 17.76 3.55
N ASN A 339 -10.70 18.90 3.75
CA ASN A 339 -10.30 19.89 4.78
C ASN A 339 -10.27 19.36 6.23
N GLY A 340 -10.89 18.21 6.51
CA GLY A 340 -10.85 17.56 7.83
C GLY A 340 -9.89 16.37 7.91
N LEU A 341 -9.05 16.14 6.90
CA LEU A 341 -8.19 14.98 6.81
C LEU A 341 -7.25 14.83 8.00
N ILE A 342 -6.44 15.84 8.26
CA ILE A 342 -5.41 15.80 9.32
C ILE A 342 -6.05 15.67 10.70
N GLU A 343 -7.15 16.36 10.97
CA GLU A 343 -7.89 16.25 12.24
C GLU A 343 -8.42 14.82 12.44
N ARG A 344 -9.00 14.24 11.39
CA ARG A 344 -9.52 12.86 11.42
C ARG A 344 -8.40 11.84 11.63
N LEU A 345 -7.24 12.00 10.98
CA LEU A 345 -6.09 11.13 11.19
C LEU A 345 -5.60 11.19 12.64
N LYS A 346 -5.43 12.37 13.20
CA LYS A 346 -5.06 12.57 14.62
C LYS A 346 -6.10 11.97 15.56
N PHE A 347 -7.38 12.19 15.28
CA PHE A 347 -8.46 11.67 16.10
C PHE A 347 -8.41 10.15 16.22
N VAL A 348 -8.17 9.41 15.13
CA VAL A 348 -8.05 7.94 15.15
C VAL A 348 -6.83 7.49 15.98
N VAL A 349 -5.72 8.23 15.88
CA VAL A 349 -4.49 7.91 16.63
C VAL A 349 -4.67 8.10 18.14
N ASP A 350 -5.42 9.14 18.53
CA ASP A 350 -5.53 9.60 19.91
C ASP A 350 -6.66 8.92 20.70
N ASN A 351 -7.52 8.13 20.03
CA ASN A 351 -8.66 7.46 20.65
C ASN A 351 -8.55 5.94 20.57
N ASP A 352 -9.01 5.25 21.62
CA ASP A 352 -9.17 3.81 21.62
C ASP A 352 -10.38 3.40 20.77
N PHE A 353 -10.28 2.24 20.11
CA PHE A 353 -11.35 1.70 19.30
C PHE A 353 -12.40 1.02 20.19
N VAL A 354 -13.67 1.27 19.89
CA VAL A 354 -14.78 0.62 20.59
C VAL A 354 -14.89 -0.83 20.16
N ARG A 355 -14.96 -1.77 21.12
CA ARG A 355 -15.23 -3.18 20.87
C ARG A 355 -16.72 -3.44 21.05
N LEU A 356 -17.38 -3.90 20.00
CA LEU A 356 -18.84 -4.02 19.94
C LEU A 356 -19.23 -5.42 19.42
N ASN A 357 -20.13 -6.11 20.10
CA ASN A 357 -20.71 -7.35 19.57
C ASN A 357 -21.70 -7.04 18.44
N TYR A 358 -21.73 -7.88 17.40
CA TYR A 358 -22.66 -7.75 16.28
C TYR A 358 -24.12 -7.67 16.75
N THR A 359 -24.53 -8.53 17.69
CA THR A 359 -25.90 -8.53 18.23
C THR A 359 -26.25 -7.17 18.86
N GLU A 360 -25.36 -6.62 19.66
CA GLU A 360 -25.53 -5.28 20.26
C GLU A 360 -25.55 -4.18 19.19
N GLY A 361 -24.70 -4.31 18.16
CA GLY A 361 -24.68 -3.41 17.02
C GLY A 361 -26.03 -3.37 16.29
N ILE A 362 -26.66 -4.53 16.05
CA ILE A 362 -28.00 -4.62 15.46
C ILE A 362 -29.05 -3.93 16.36
N GLU A 363 -28.98 -4.13 17.68
CA GLU A 363 -29.89 -3.48 18.62
C GLU A 363 -29.78 -1.95 18.59
N ILE A 364 -28.55 -1.44 18.57
CA ILE A 364 -28.26 0.01 18.42
C ILE A 364 -28.85 0.56 17.13
N LEU A 365 -28.63 -0.15 16.00
CA LEU A 365 -29.14 0.27 14.69
C LEU A 365 -30.67 0.30 14.68
N LYS A 366 -31.35 -0.72 15.22
CA LYS A 366 -32.82 -0.76 15.34
C LYS A 366 -33.36 0.35 16.24
N ALA A 367 -32.69 0.61 17.37
CA ALA A 367 -33.08 1.66 18.32
C ALA A 367 -32.81 3.08 17.80
N SER A 368 -32.05 3.25 16.73
CA SER A 368 -31.68 4.58 16.18
C SER A 368 -32.87 5.39 15.65
N GLY A 369 -33.97 4.71 15.30
CA GLY A 369 -35.13 5.34 14.62
C GLY A 369 -34.83 5.79 13.19
N ARG A 370 -33.61 5.54 12.66
CA ARG A 370 -33.22 5.88 11.30
C ARG A 370 -33.80 4.89 10.29
N LYS A 371 -34.29 5.38 9.19
CA LYS A 371 -34.71 4.55 8.07
C LYS A 371 -33.48 4.26 7.19
N PHE A 372 -32.98 3.05 7.25
CA PHE A 372 -31.92 2.55 6.38
C PHE A 372 -32.49 2.09 5.03
N GLU A 373 -31.66 2.11 4.00
CA GLU A 373 -32.02 1.62 2.66
C GLU A 373 -32.08 0.07 2.67
N PHE A 374 -31.14 -0.57 3.39
CA PHE A 374 -31.05 -2.01 3.49
C PHE A 374 -31.63 -2.54 4.82
N PRO A 375 -32.10 -3.81 4.86
CA PRO A 375 -32.60 -4.41 6.07
C PRO A 375 -31.55 -4.44 7.19
N CYS A 376 -31.99 -4.19 8.42
CA CYS A 376 -31.16 -4.26 9.61
C CYS A 376 -31.76 -5.29 10.60
N GLU A 377 -31.65 -6.58 10.26
CA GLU A 377 -32.08 -7.69 11.09
C GLU A 377 -30.90 -8.55 11.51
N TRP A 378 -31.04 -9.27 12.62
CA TRP A 378 -29.99 -10.19 13.04
C TRP A 378 -29.78 -11.27 11.97
N GLY A 379 -28.52 -11.51 11.59
CA GLY A 379 -28.15 -12.43 10.52
C GLY A 379 -27.96 -11.75 9.15
N CYS A 380 -28.24 -10.45 9.01
CA CYS A 380 -27.93 -9.75 7.77
C CYS A 380 -26.46 -9.30 7.72
N ASP A 381 -25.91 -9.24 6.53
CA ASP A 381 -24.62 -8.59 6.28
C ASP A 381 -24.78 -7.08 6.37
N LEU A 382 -23.98 -6.42 7.23
CA LEU A 382 -24.05 -4.98 7.42
C LEU A 382 -23.54 -4.24 6.19
N GLN A 383 -24.36 -3.28 5.74
CA GLN A 383 -23.97 -2.43 4.62
C GLN A 383 -23.29 -1.15 5.11
N SER A 384 -22.58 -0.47 4.22
CA SER A 384 -21.82 0.74 4.55
C SER A 384 -22.60 1.82 5.31
N GLU A 385 -23.92 1.91 5.12
CA GLU A 385 -24.75 2.87 5.85
C GLU A 385 -24.90 2.50 7.34
N HIS A 386 -24.97 1.20 7.66
CA HIS A 386 -25.02 0.67 9.02
C HIS A 386 -23.70 0.90 9.75
N GLU A 387 -22.59 0.52 9.10
CA GLU A 387 -21.23 0.71 9.63
C GLU A 387 -20.93 2.17 9.92
N ARG A 388 -21.26 3.05 8.96
CA ARG A 388 -21.05 4.49 9.13
C ARG A 388 -21.90 5.09 10.24
N TYR A 389 -23.15 4.63 10.41
CA TYR A 389 -23.97 5.07 11.52
C TYR A 389 -23.32 4.76 12.87
N LEU A 390 -22.84 3.51 13.05
CA LEU A 390 -22.15 3.10 14.28
C LEU A 390 -20.93 3.98 14.55
N VAL A 391 -20.08 4.19 13.56
CA VAL A 391 -18.81 4.91 13.69
C VAL A 391 -18.98 6.43 13.76
N GLU A 392 -19.81 7.02 12.88
CA GLU A 392 -19.86 8.48 12.68
C GLU A 392 -20.92 9.16 13.53
N GLU A 393 -22.03 8.48 13.84
CA GLU A 393 -23.17 9.07 14.53
C GLU A 393 -23.31 8.58 15.97
N HIS A 394 -23.23 7.26 16.20
CA HIS A 394 -23.45 6.68 17.52
C HIS A 394 -22.22 6.79 18.43
N PHE A 395 -21.13 6.09 18.09
CA PHE A 395 -19.91 6.07 18.95
C PHE A 395 -19.00 7.26 18.69
N LYS A 396 -19.01 7.80 17.48
CA LYS A 396 -18.10 8.87 17.02
C LYS A 396 -16.63 8.49 17.23
N LYS A 397 -16.30 7.20 17.05
CA LYS A 397 -14.99 6.57 17.20
C LYS A 397 -14.87 5.39 16.24
N PRO A 398 -13.65 4.94 15.88
CA PRO A 398 -13.50 3.65 15.22
C PRO A 398 -14.11 2.52 16.07
N VAL A 399 -14.68 1.52 15.41
CA VAL A 399 -15.35 0.39 16.05
C VAL A 399 -14.74 -0.90 15.56
N ILE A 400 -14.47 -1.83 16.45
CA ILE A 400 -14.17 -3.24 16.14
C ILE A 400 -15.44 -4.02 16.44
N LEU A 401 -16.12 -4.45 15.37
CA LEU A 401 -17.36 -5.22 15.47
C LEU A 401 -17.01 -6.71 15.44
N ILE A 402 -17.50 -7.48 16.42
CA ILE A 402 -17.11 -8.87 16.63
C ILE A 402 -18.31 -9.82 16.75
N ASN A 403 -18.02 -11.14 16.69
CA ASN A 403 -19.00 -12.20 16.93
C ASN A 403 -20.18 -12.16 15.96
N TYR A 404 -19.87 -12.21 14.68
CA TYR A 404 -20.84 -12.23 13.59
C TYR A 404 -21.61 -13.56 13.49
N PRO A 405 -22.83 -13.57 12.94
CA PRO A 405 -23.52 -14.81 12.57
C PRO A 405 -22.67 -15.65 11.62
N LYS A 406 -22.60 -16.96 11.90
CA LYS A 406 -21.77 -17.90 11.12
C LYS A 406 -22.20 -18.04 9.66
N GLU A 407 -23.46 -17.79 9.36
CA GLU A 407 -24.05 -17.94 8.03
C GLU A 407 -23.53 -16.92 7.03
N ILE A 408 -23.05 -15.76 7.51
CA ILE A 408 -22.56 -14.67 6.67
C ILE A 408 -21.03 -14.54 6.69
N LYS A 409 -20.33 -15.48 7.31
CA LYS A 409 -18.86 -15.44 7.42
C LYS A 409 -18.22 -16.74 6.88
N ALA A 410 -16.93 -16.64 6.53
CA ALA A 410 -16.18 -17.68 5.86
C ALA A 410 -16.01 -18.96 6.70
N PHE A 411 -15.72 -20.08 6.01
CA PHE A 411 -15.67 -21.43 6.56
C PHE A 411 -14.59 -21.64 7.62
N TYR A 412 -13.48 -20.92 7.52
CA TYR A 412 -12.29 -21.07 8.37
C TYR A 412 -12.39 -20.38 9.72
N MET A 413 -13.43 -19.60 9.97
CA MET A 413 -13.58 -18.83 11.20
C MET A 413 -14.05 -19.72 12.35
N LYS A 414 -13.39 -19.62 13.50
CA LYS A 414 -13.71 -20.39 14.71
C LYS A 414 -15.11 -20.06 15.21
N GLN A 415 -15.92 -21.09 15.45
CA GLN A 415 -17.25 -20.93 16.00
C GLN A 415 -17.19 -20.65 17.51
N ASN A 416 -18.08 -19.77 17.99
CA ASN A 416 -18.33 -19.56 19.40
C ASN A 416 -19.10 -20.76 20.02
N GLU A 417 -19.09 -20.87 21.35
CA GLU A 417 -19.79 -21.92 22.07
C GLU A 417 -21.33 -21.87 21.90
N ASP A 418 -21.88 -20.73 21.49
CA ASP A 418 -23.30 -20.56 21.21
C ASP A 418 -23.79 -21.33 19.96
N GLY A 419 -22.85 -21.80 19.12
CA GLY A 419 -23.11 -22.51 17.88
C GLY A 419 -23.75 -21.66 16.77
N LYS A 420 -23.93 -20.36 16.99
CA LYS A 420 -24.59 -19.41 16.08
C LYS A 420 -23.66 -18.34 15.53
N THR A 421 -22.63 -17.99 16.28
CA THR A 421 -21.71 -16.92 15.90
C THR A 421 -20.28 -17.45 15.71
N VAL A 422 -19.45 -16.65 15.06
CA VAL A 422 -18.02 -16.95 14.85
C VAL A 422 -17.15 -15.83 15.42
N ARG A 423 -15.93 -16.17 15.83
CA ARG A 423 -14.92 -15.24 16.36
C ARG A 423 -14.30 -14.40 15.24
N ALA A 424 -15.16 -13.67 14.54
CA ALA A 424 -14.79 -12.71 13.49
C ALA A 424 -14.67 -11.31 14.08
N MET A 425 -13.88 -10.46 13.42
CA MET A 425 -13.81 -9.03 13.66
C MET A 425 -13.79 -8.25 12.37
N ASP A 426 -14.49 -7.12 12.33
CA ASP A 426 -14.34 -6.11 11.29
C ASP A 426 -14.01 -4.76 11.96
N VAL A 427 -12.93 -4.11 11.52
CA VAL A 427 -12.57 -2.77 12.00
C VAL A 427 -13.20 -1.73 11.10
N LEU A 428 -14.06 -0.91 11.69
CA LEU A 428 -14.86 0.10 11.00
C LEU A 428 -14.30 1.50 11.22
N PHE A 429 -14.04 2.22 10.13
CA PHE A 429 -13.50 3.57 10.15
C PHE A 429 -14.49 4.60 9.58
N PRO A 430 -14.43 5.89 10.04
CA PRO A 430 -15.25 6.95 9.46
C PRO A 430 -14.93 7.14 7.97
N LYS A 431 -15.95 7.44 7.17
CA LYS A 431 -15.93 7.60 5.70
C LYS A 431 -15.59 6.32 4.90
N ILE A 432 -14.95 5.34 5.51
CA ILE A 432 -14.52 4.10 4.82
C ILE A 432 -15.52 2.96 5.09
N GLY A 433 -16.01 2.80 6.33
CA GLY A 433 -16.64 1.58 6.79
C GLY A 433 -15.58 0.53 7.14
N GLU A 434 -15.77 -0.72 6.79
CA GLU A 434 -14.80 -1.79 7.01
C GLU A 434 -13.47 -1.48 6.33
N ILE A 435 -12.37 -1.45 7.13
CA ILE A 435 -10.99 -1.27 6.68
C ILE A 435 -10.15 -2.54 6.89
N ILE A 436 -10.44 -3.31 7.92
CA ILE A 436 -9.86 -4.62 8.23
C ILE A 436 -11.00 -5.61 8.46
N GLY A 437 -10.89 -6.81 7.89
CA GLY A 437 -11.65 -7.99 8.26
C GLY A 437 -10.73 -9.08 8.77
N GLY A 438 -11.06 -9.73 9.89
CA GLY A 438 -10.21 -10.73 10.51
C GLY A 438 -10.99 -11.76 11.33
N SER A 439 -10.29 -12.76 11.86
CA SER A 439 -10.88 -13.74 12.76
C SER A 439 -9.84 -14.58 13.51
N GLU A 440 -10.25 -15.18 14.60
CA GLU A 440 -9.63 -16.41 15.07
C GLU A 440 -10.00 -17.55 14.14
N ARG A 441 -9.00 -18.39 13.78
CA ARG A 441 -9.15 -19.48 12.81
C ARG A 441 -9.59 -20.77 13.53
N GLU A 442 -10.38 -21.59 12.86
CA GLU A 442 -10.77 -22.90 13.42
C GLU A 442 -9.54 -23.84 13.43
N ALA A 443 -9.11 -24.21 14.62
CA ALA A 443 -7.94 -25.06 14.83
C ALA A 443 -8.32 -26.55 14.97
N ASP A 444 -9.59 -26.87 15.17
CA ASP A 444 -10.09 -28.22 15.29
C ASP A 444 -10.42 -28.83 13.93
N TYR A 445 -9.82 -30.00 13.63
CA TYR A 445 -9.99 -30.68 12.34
C TYR A 445 -11.44 -31.08 12.05
N GLU A 446 -12.12 -31.65 13.04
CA GLU A 446 -13.49 -32.18 12.86
C GLU A 446 -14.50 -31.04 12.67
N LYS A 447 -14.34 -29.94 13.42
CA LYS A 447 -15.18 -28.74 13.28
C LYS A 447 -14.97 -28.09 11.92
N LEU A 448 -13.72 -27.90 11.52
CA LEU A 448 -13.41 -27.29 10.22
C LEU A 448 -13.93 -28.13 9.05
N THR A 449 -13.67 -29.45 9.08
CA THR A 449 -14.15 -30.38 8.04
C THR A 449 -15.68 -30.41 7.96
N THR A 450 -16.35 -30.39 9.11
CA THR A 450 -17.81 -30.31 9.17
C THR A 450 -18.31 -29.03 8.51
N ARG A 451 -17.67 -27.90 8.81
CA ARG A 451 -18.06 -26.61 8.22
C ARG A 451 -17.85 -26.56 6.72
N VAL A 452 -16.75 -27.11 6.21
CA VAL A 452 -16.48 -27.24 4.75
C VAL A 452 -17.60 -28.03 4.07
N LYS A 453 -18.06 -29.13 4.68
CA LYS A 453 -19.18 -29.95 4.17
C LYS A 453 -20.51 -29.21 4.20
N GLU A 454 -20.82 -28.52 5.30
CA GLU A 454 -22.05 -27.71 5.43
C GLU A 454 -22.19 -26.68 4.31
N LEU A 455 -21.07 -26.09 3.90
CA LEU A 455 -21.03 -25.09 2.83
C LEU A 455 -20.92 -25.71 1.41
N GLY A 456 -20.89 -27.04 1.30
CA GLY A 456 -20.78 -27.73 0.03
C GLY A 456 -19.43 -27.55 -0.67
N MET A 457 -18.39 -27.17 0.07
CA MET A 457 -17.03 -26.98 -0.46
C MET A 457 -16.32 -28.32 -0.63
N SER A 458 -15.32 -28.36 -1.51
CA SER A 458 -14.56 -29.56 -1.85
C SER A 458 -13.43 -29.82 -0.85
N GLU A 459 -13.57 -30.83 0.00
CA GLU A 459 -12.46 -31.31 0.84
C GLU A 459 -11.23 -31.70 0.01
N ARG A 460 -11.43 -32.20 -1.22
CA ARG A 460 -10.35 -32.59 -2.11
C ARG A 460 -9.50 -31.40 -2.58
N GLU A 461 -10.09 -30.22 -2.72
CA GLU A 461 -9.37 -29.01 -3.11
C GLU A 461 -8.66 -28.37 -1.91
N LEU A 462 -9.22 -28.54 -0.70
CA LEU A 462 -8.71 -28.00 0.56
C LEU A 462 -7.90 -29.02 1.38
N TRP A 463 -7.59 -30.22 0.85
CA TRP A 463 -6.96 -31.30 1.60
C TRP A 463 -5.71 -30.88 2.37
N TRP A 464 -4.84 -30.11 1.73
CA TRP A 464 -3.59 -29.62 2.29
C TRP A 464 -3.81 -28.62 3.44
N TYR A 465 -4.85 -27.80 3.37
CA TYR A 465 -5.25 -26.86 4.40
C TYR A 465 -5.85 -27.59 5.60
N LEU A 466 -6.73 -28.57 5.36
CA LEU A 466 -7.33 -29.41 6.39
C LEU A 466 -6.26 -30.25 7.12
N ASP A 467 -5.26 -30.76 6.42
CA ASP A 467 -4.18 -31.56 7.02
C ASP A 467 -3.36 -30.79 8.05
N THR A 468 -3.25 -29.48 7.96
CA THR A 468 -2.55 -28.66 8.97
C THR A 468 -3.22 -28.75 10.34
N ARG A 469 -4.54 -29.01 10.38
CA ARG A 469 -5.28 -29.21 11.65
C ARG A 469 -5.06 -30.60 12.23
N ARG A 470 -4.58 -31.55 11.44
CA ARG A 470 -4.25 -32.92 11.91
C ARG A 470 -2.85 -33.02 12.49
N TRP A 471 -1.93 -32.15 12.10
CA TRP A 471 -0.51 -32.27 12.38
C TRP A 471 0.01 -31.13 13.27
N GLY A 472 -0.43 -31.11 14.53
CA GLY A 472 0.05 -30.11 15.50
C GLY A 472 -0.56 -28.75 15.32
N SER A 473 -1.87 -28.70 15.12
CA SER A 473 -2.64 -27.47 15.10
C SER A 473 -2.48 -26.66 16.39
N ALA A 474 -2.56 -25.34 16.27
CA ALA A 474 -2.55 -24.42 17.40
C ALA A 474 -3.64 -23.35 17.21
N PRO A 475 -4.13 -22.71 18.29
CA PRO A 475 -4.88 -21.47 18.16
C PRO A 475 -4.10 -20.47 17.31
N HIS A 476 -4.77 -19.85 16.36
CA HIS A 476 -4.16 -18.83 15.49
C HIS A 476 -5.22 -17.88 14.96
N SER A 477 -4.82 -16.68 14.64
CA SER A 477 -5.69 -15.63 14.17
C SER A 477 -4.98 -14.77 13.14
N GLY A 478 -5.74 -13.97 12.43
CA GLY A 478 -5.20 -13.07 11.45
C GLY A 478 -6.28 -12.17 10.83
N PHE A 479 -5.83 -11.18 10.08
CA PHE A 479 -6.72 -10.25 9.42
C PHE A 479 -6.22 -9.82 8.04
N GLY A 480 -7.12 -9.28 7.22
CA GLY A 480 -6.81 -8.65 5.95
C GLY A 480 -7.05 -7.15 5.98
N LEU A 481 -6.03 -6.36 5.61
CA LEU A 481 -6.13 -4.93 5.36
C LEU A 481 -5.97 -4.64 3.88
N GLY A 482 -7.00 -4.07 3.25
CA GLY A 482 -6.90 -3.56 1.88
C GLY A 482 -6.01 -2.33 1.80
N PHE A 483 -4.89 -2.40 1.07
CA PHE A 483 -3.93 -1.29 0.99
C PHE A 483 -4.56 -0.03 0.38
N GLU A 484 -5.35 -0.17 -0.65
CA GLU A 484 -6.04 0.95 -1.30
C GLU A 484 -7.11 1.57 -0.39
N ARG A 485 -7.80 0.77 0.47
CA ARG A 485 -8.72 1.31 1.49
C ARG A 485 -7.98 2.14 2.53
N LEU A 486 -6.82 1.68 3.00
CA LEU A 486 -5.94 2.47 3.85
C LEU A 486 -5.55 3.80 3.19
N LEU A 487 -5.17 3.76 1.91
CA LEU A 487 -4.77 4.95 1.17
C LEU A 487 -5.94 5.91 0.96
N LEU A 488 -7.17 5.44 0.72
CA LEU A 488 -8.36 6.30 0.73
C LEU A 488 -8.48 7.07 2.05
N PHE A 489 -8.32 6.37 3.17
CA PHE A 489 -8.41 6.99 4.48
C PHE A 489 -7.31 8.02 4.73
N VAL A 490 -6.05 7.66 4.44
CA VAL A 490 -4.87 8.50 4.69
C VAL A 490 -4.78 9.70 3.74
N THR A 491 -5.29 9.58 2.50
CA THR A 491 -5.23 10.66 1.51
C THR A 491 -6.49 11.52 1.45
N GLY A 492 -7.60 11.05 2.02
CA GLY A 492 -8.89 11.73 1.92
C GLY A 492 -9.56 11.63 0.53
N MET A 493 -9.04 10.76 -0.35
CA MET A 493 -9.63 10.54 -1.67
C MET A 493 -10.95 9.76 -1.56
N ALA A 494 -11.90 10.07 -2.44
CA ALA A 494 -13.23 9.47 -2.42
C ALA A 494 -13.38 8.23 -3.31
N ASN A 495 -12.43 7.98 -4.22
CA ASN A 495 -12.52 6.88 -5.18
C ASN A 495 -11.22 6.07 -5.21
N ILE A 496 -11.35 4.78 -5.02
CA ILE A 496 -10.22 3.83 -4.94
C ILE A 496 -9.35 3.81 -6.22
N ARG A 497 -9.94 4.16 -7.39
CA ARG A 497 -9.22 4.28 -8.66
C ARG A 497 -8.17 5.38 -8.66
N ASP A 498 -8.23 6.29 -7.69
CA ASP A 498 -7.34 7.45 -7.61
C ASP A 498 -6.17 7.24 -6.63
N VAL A 499 -6.12 6.11 -5.93
CA VAL A 499 -5.02 5.77 -4.99
C VAL A 499 -4.14 4.62 -5.45
N ILE A 500 -4.42 4.05 -6.62
CA ILE A 500 -3.60 3.05 -7.30
C ILE A 500 -3.03 3.62 -8.60
N PRO A 501 -1.79 3.30 -9.02
CA PRO A 501 -1.19 3.85 -10.23
C PRO A 501 -2.01 3.65 -11.50
N PHE A 502 -2.43 2.40 -11.76
CA PHE A 502 -3.18 1.97 -12.93
C PHE A 502 -4.35 1.09 -12.50
N PRO A 503 -5.57 1.63 -12.34
CA PRO A 503 -6.70 0.88 -11.84
C PRO A 503 -7.18 -0.17 -12.84
N ARG A 504 -7.56 -1.36 -12.34
CA ARG A 504 -8.25 -2.41 -13.07
C ARG A 504 -9.70 -2.47 -12.61
N THR A 505 -10.63 -2.28 -13.55
CA THR A 505 -12.08 -2.27 -13.28
C THR A 505 -12.82 -2.91 -14.43
N PRO A 506 -14.10 -3.30 -14.27
CA PRO A 506 -14.88 -3.77 -15.40
C PRO A 506 -14.80 -2.82 -16.60
N GLY A 507 -14.48 -3.37 -17.77
CA GLY A 507 -14.32 -2.61 -19.01
C GLY A 507 -13.06 -1.77 -19.14
N ASN A 508 -12.12 -1.80 -18.17
CA ASN A 508 -10.88 -1.03 -18.25
C ASN A 508 -9.66 -1.81 -17.74
N ALA A 509 -8.73 -2.06 -18.66
CA ALA A 509 -7.41 -2.63 -18.41
C ALA A 509 -6.30 -1.90 -19.22
N GLU A 510 -6.53 -0.64 -19.58
CA GLU A 510 -5.54 0.19 -20.27
C GLU A 510 -4.31 0.46 -19.38
N PHE A 511 -3.15 0.55 -20.03
CA PHE A 511 -1.80 0.71 -19.46
C PHE A 511 -1.27 -0.57 -18.81
#